data_795947369fe445cebc1d1dd0d5c9acac
#
_entry.id   795947369fe445cebc1d1dd0d5c9acac
#
_cell.length_a   1.000
_cell.length_b   1.000
_cell.length_c   1.000
_cell.angle_alpha   90.00
_cell.angle_beta   90.00
_cell.angle_gamma   90.00
#
_symmetry.space_group_name_H-M   'P 1'
#
loop_
_entity.id
_entity.type
_entity.pdbx_description
1 polymer ?
#
loop_
_entity_poly.entity_id
_entity_poly.type
_entity_poly.pdbx_seq_one_letter_code
_entity_poly.pdbx_strand_id
1 'polypeptide(L)'
;MSIVDNKKAFFDYFIEERYEAGIALEGWEVKSIRAGRVQIKEAYVVVRDAEMFLIGMHISPLQTASTHINPDPVRTRKLLLNAEEIRKLIGKVEQRGYTLVPLNLHYARGRVKCEIGLAKGKKQFDKRDTEKERDWQREKGRLLRGK
;
A
#
# COMPACT_ATOMS: atom_id res chain seq x y z
N MET A 1 -5.45 12.77 -4.15
CA MET A 1 -5.30 12.17 -5.49
C MET A 1 -4.34 11.00 -5.41
N SER A 2 -4.76 9.84 -5.86
CA SER A 2 -3.94 8.63 -5.79
C SER A 2 -2.86 8.62 -6.88
N ILE A 3 -1.66 8.23 -6.50
CA ILE A 3 -0.52 8.06 -7.42
C ILE A 3 -0.52 6.64 -7.94
N VAL A 4 -0.63 5.66 -7.04
CA VAL A 4 -0.67 4.24 -7.36
C VAL A 4 -1.48 3.51 -6.30
N ASP A 5 -2.31 2.55 -6.71
CA ASP A 5 -3.15 1.76 -5.82
C ASP A 5 -2.67 0.32 -5.76
N ASN A 6 -2.84 -0.31 -4.60
CA ASN A 6 -2.52 -1.72 -4.40
C ASN A 6 -3.80 -2.54 -4.40
N LYS A 7 -4.28 -2.88 -5.57
CA LYS A 7 -5.52 -3.65 -5.73
C LYS A 7 -5.43 -5.05 -5.13
N LYS A 8 -4.24 -5.64 -5.16
CA LYS A 8 -3.99 -6.96 -4.59
C LYS A 8 -4.26 -6.99 -3.08
N ALA A 9 -3.96 -5.90 -2.37
CA ALA A 9 -4.21 -5.82 -0.93
C ALA A 9 -5.70 -5.96 -0.63
N PHE A 10 -6.56 -5.34 -1.41
CA PHE A 10 -8.02 -5.43 -1.22
C PHE A 10 -8.57 -6.82 -1.58
N PHE A 11 -7.90 -7.52 -2.46
CA PHE A 11 -8.27 -8.90 -2.80
C PHE A 11 -7.84 -9.89 -1.73
N ASP A 12 -6.62 -9.74 -1.20
CA ASP A 12 -6.02 -10.71 -0.28
C ASP A 12 -6.40 -10.47 1.19
N TYR A 13 -6.86 -9.27 1.54
CA TYR A 13 -7.06 -8.87 2.93
C TYR A 13 -8.40 -8.18 3.15
N PHE A 14 -8.96 -8.37 4.36
CA PHE A 14 -10.03 -7.52 4.88
C PHE A 14 -9.38 -6.32 5.54
N ILE A 15 -9.67 -5.12 5.06
CA ILE A 15 -9.09 -3.87 5.58
C ILE A 15 -10.06 -3.31 6.61
N GLU A 16 -9.65 -3.27 7.88
CA GLU A 16 -10.50 -2.78 8.97
C GLU A 16 -10.30 -1.32 9.28
N GLU A 17 -9.05 -0.85 9.29
CA GLU A 17 -8.72 0.54 9.58
C GLU A 17 -7.69 1.03 8.58
N ARG A 18 -7.69 2.34 8.33
CA ARG A 18 -6.75 2.98 7.42
C ARG A 18 -6.05 4.12 8.12
N TYR A 19 -4.77 4.30 7.83
CA TYR A 19 -3.94 5.36 8.40
C TYR A 19 -3.13 6.01 7.30
N GLU A 20 -2.99 7.33 7.36
CA GLU A 20 -2.13 8.06 6.44
C GLU A 20 -0.76 8.22 7.10
N ALA A 21 0.28 7.71 6.45
CA ALA A 21 1.65 7.82 6.92
C ALA A 21 2.45 8.71 5.99
N GLY A 22 3.34 9.51 6.57
CA GLY A 22 4.39 10.15 5.80
C GLY A 22 5.38 9.09 5.35
N ILE A 23 6.19 9.41 4.36
CA ILE A 23 7.23 8.51 3.88
C ILE A 23 8.51 9.28 3.64
N ALA A 24 9.62 8.77 4.19
CA ALA A 24 10.93 9.40 4.03
C ALA A 24 11.51 9.02 2.67
N LEU A 25 11.57 9.98 1.76
CA LEU A 25 12.03 9.78 0.39
C LEU A 25 13.26 10.61 0.07
N GLU A 26 14.08 10.11 -0.83
CA GLU A 26 15.17 10.87 -1.41
C GLU A 26 14.66 11.71 -2.59
N GLY A 27 15.42 12.76 -2.97
CA GLY A 27 14.98 13.65 -4.05
C GLY A 27 14.69 12.96 -5.36
N TRP A 28 15.55 12.00 -5.77
CA TRP A 28 15.35 11.25 -7.00
C TRP A 28 14.09 10.39 -6.96
N GLU A 29 13.73 9.89 -5.78
CA GLU A 29 12.52 9.09 -5.59
C GLU A 29 11.27 9.93 -5.81
N VAL A 30 11.24 11.15 -5.27
CA VAL A 30 10.12 12.07 -5.47
C VAL A 30 9.92 12.37 -6.95
N LYS A 31 11.00 12.61 -7.68
CA LYS A 31 10.95 12.87 -9.13
C LYS A 31 10.41 11.65 -9.91
N SER A 32 10.89 10.46 -9.57
CA SER A 32 10.44 9.23 -10.20
C SER A 32 8.97 8.95 -9.93
N ILE A 33 8.51 9.20 -8.72
CA ILE A 33 7.09 9.04 -8.35
C ILE A 33 6.22 10.00 -9.17
N ARG A 34 6.65 11.25 -9.34
CA ARG A 34 5.92 12.22 -10.18
C ARG A 34 5.81 11.76 -11.61
N ALA A 35 6.81 11.03 -12.09
CA ALA A 35 6.81 10.47 -13.45
C ALA A 35 6.05 9.15 -13.56
N GLY A 36 5.43 8.69 -12.47
CA GLY A 36 4.66 7.46 -12.47
C GLY A 36 5.48 6.19 -12.40
N ARG A 37 6.76 6.28 -12.05
CA ARG A 37 7.67 5.14 -12.05
C ARG A 37 7.78 4.47 -10.69
N VAL A 38 6.65 4.05 -10.15
CA VAL A 38 6.58 3.43 -8.82
C VAL A 38 5.60 2.27 -8.84
N GLN A 39 5.93 1.19 -8.12
CA GLN A 39 5.06 0.03 -7.91
C GLN A 39 5.07 -0.36 -6.44
N ILE A 40 3.89 -0.63 -5.89
CA ILE A 40 3.74 -1.08 -4.50
C ILE A 40 3.11 -2.47 -4.38
N LYS A 41 2.86 -3.13 -5.48
CA LYS A 41 2.18 -4.43 -5.51
C LYS A 41 2.86 -5.49 -4.62
N GLU A 42 4.19 -5.51 -4.60
CA GLU A 42 4.97 -6.45 -3.80
C GLU A 42 5.46 -5.84 -2.49
N ALA A 43 5.01 -4.62 -2.16
CA ALA A 43 5.44 -3.93 -0.97
C ALA A 43 4.70 -4.44 0.27
N TYR A 44 5.38 -4.37 1.39
CA TYR A 44 4.79 -4.73 2.68
C TYR A 44 5.37 -3.84 3.78
N VAL A 45 4.65 -3.77 4.89
CA VAL A 45 5.03 -2.95 6.04
C VAL A 45 5.62 -3.83 7.12
N VAL A 46 6.76 -3.43 7.67
CA VAL A 46 7.37 -4.11 8.83
C VAL A 46 7.51 -3.14 9.98
N VAL A 47 7.47 -3.68 11.19
CA VAL A 47 7.73 -2.93 12.42
C VAL A 47 9.06 -3.42 12.98
N ARG A 48 9.97 -2.48 13.25
CA ARG A 48 11.28 -2.78 13.82
C ARG A 48 11.67 -1.66 14.78
N ASP A 49 11.99 -2.01 16.03
CA ASP A 49 12.40 -1.06 17.05
C ASP A 49 11.40 0.10 17.23
N ALA A 50 10.11 -0.24 17.28
CA ALA A 50 9.00 0.72 17.42
C ALA A 50 8.90 1.73 16.27
N GLU A 51 9.48 1.41 15.12
CA GLU A 51 9.37 2.20 13.89
C GLU A 51 8.79 1.35 12.78
N MET A 52 8.15 2.00 11.80
CA MET A 52 7.55 1.32 10.66
C MET A 52 8.31 1.60 9.39
N PHE A 53 8.45 0.57 8.57
CA PHE A 53 9.19 0.65 7.30
C PHE A 53 8.37 0.02 6.18
N LEU A 54 8.48 0.62 5.00
CA LEU A 54 7.91 0.08 3.77
C LEU A 54 9.02 -0.62 3.00
N ILE A 55 8.83 -1.92 2.78
CA ILE A 55 9.82 -2.77 2.11
C ILE A 55 9.20 -3.28 0.80
N GLY A 56 10.03 -3.44 -0.22
CA GLY A 56 9.60 -4.01 -1.49
C GLY A 56 8.94 -3.03 -2.45
N MET A 57 8.81 -1.76 -2.08
CA MET A 57 8.33 -0.75 -3.03
C MET A 57 9.43 -0.47 -4.05
N HIS A 58 9.09 -0.59 -5.33
CA HIS A 58 10.02 -0.37 -6.41
C HIS A 58 9.83 1.02 -7.01
N ILE A 59 10.89 1.81 -7.01
CA ILE A 59 10.92 3.13 -7.65
C ILE A 59 12.04 3.11 -8.68
N SER A 60 11.68 3.19 -9.97
CA SER A 60 12.66 3.17 -11.05
C SER A 60 13.33 4.53 -11.21
N PRO A 61 14.67 4.60 -11.17
CA PRO A 61 15.37 5.88 -11.37
C PRO A 61 15.11 6.42 -12.78
N LEU A 62 15.06 7.74 -12.90
CA LEU A 62 14.98 8.40 -14.20
C LEU A 62 16.36 8.42 -14.84
N GLN A 63 16.41 8.35 -16.17
CA GLN A 63 17.66 8.41 -16.92
C GLN A 63 18.43 9.71 -16.70
N THR A 64 17.72 10.77 -16.32
CA THR A 64 18.30 12.08 -16.05
C THR A 64 18.84 12.21 -14.63
N ALA A 65 18.82 11.14 -13.83
CA ALA A 65 19.36 11.18 -12.47
C ALA A 65 20.86 11.54 -12.50
N SER A 66 21.29 12.33 -11.53
CA SER A 66 22.69 12.75 -11.43
C SER A 66 23.62 11.55 -11.29
N THR A 67 24.80 11.60 -11.93
CA THR A 67 25.83 10.56 -11.80
C THR A 67 26.39 10.44 -10.37
N HIS A 68 26.14 11.45 -9.53
CA HIS A 68 26.56 11.44 -8.13
C HIS A 68 25.59 10.66 -7.21
N ILE A 69 24.43 10.27 -7.75
CA ILE A 69 23.43 9.52 -7.02
C ILE A 69 23.61 8.05 -7.35
N ASN A 70 23.63 7.20 -6.32
CA ASN A 70 23.62 5.77 -6.50
C ASN A 70 22.24 5.24 -6.09
N PRO A 71 21.23 5.34 -6.98
CA PRO A 71 19.86 5.05 -6.60
C PRO A 71 19.62 3.55 -6.44
N ASP A 72 19.03 3.18 -5.30
CA ASP A 72 18.58 1.82 -5.05
C ASP A 72 17.05 1.77 -5.27
N PRO A 73 16.57 1.12 -6.33
CA PRO A 73 15.14 1.07 -6.65
C PRO A 73 14.28 0.44 -5.56
N VAL A 74 14.86 -0.44 -4.76
CA VAL A 74 14.14 -1.21 -3.73
C VAL A 74 14.58 -0.85 -2.31
N ARG A 75 15.08 0.36 -2.13
CA ARG A 75 15.53 0.85 -0.82
C ARG A 75 14.40 0.75 0.21
N THR A 76 14.73 0.34 1.44
CA THR A 76 13.79 0.38 2.56
C THR A 76 13.45 1.83 2.90
N ARG A 77 12.17 2.18 2.98
CA ARG A 77 11.73 3.54 3.27
C ARG A 77 11.00 3.57 4.60
N LYS A 78 11.33 4.55 5.43
CA LYS A 78 10.69 4.72 6.72
C LYS A 78 9.34 5.39 6.55
N LEU A 79 8.34 4.83 7.23
CA LEU A 79 7.01 5.43 7.31
C LEU A 79 6.94 6.32 8.55
N LEU A 80 6.33 7.48 8.40
CA LEU A 80 6.29 8.50 9.44
C LEU A 80 4.86 8.61 10.00
N LEU A 81 4.71 8.13 11.22
CA LEU A 81 3.47 8.17 11.99
C LEU A 81 3.79 8.73 13.37
N ASN A 82 2.79 9.27 14.07
CA ASN A 82 3.04 9.69 15.43
C ASN A 82 3.19 8.48 16.36
N ALA A 83 3.84 8.68 17.51
CA ALA A 83 4.17 7.59 18.43
C ALA A 83 2.94 6.85 18.94
N GLU A 84 1.83 7.54 19.15
CA GLU A 84 0.58 6.93 19.62
C GLU A 84 -0.02 6.00 18.59
N GLU A 85 -0.02 6.41 17.31
CA GLU A 85 -0.50 5.58 16.21
C GLU A 85 0.35 4.32 16.06
N ILE A 86 1.67 4.47 16.14
CA ILE A 86 2.58 3.33 16.04
C ILE A 86 2.32 2.33 17.16
N ARG A 87 2.21 2.80 18.39
CA ARG A 87 1.95 1.92 19.55
C ARG A 87 0.63 1.18 19.42
N LYS A 88 -0.42 1.88 18.97
CA LYS A 88 -1.74 1.29 18.78
C LYS A 88 -1.71 0.19 17.72
N LEU A 89 -1.05 0.45 16.60
CA LEU A 89 -0.94 -0.51 15.50
C LEU A 89 -0.10 -1.72 15.88
N ILE A 90 1.01 -1.51 16.58
CA ILE A 90 1.85 -2.61 17.09
C ILE A 90 1.03 -3.53 17.99
N GLY A 91 0.27 -2.96 18.92
CA GLY A 91 -0.58 -3.73 19.82
C GLY A 91 -1.60 -4.59 19.10
N LYS A 92 -2.23 -4.04 18.07
CA LYS A 92 -3.23 -4.79 17.30
C LYS A 92 -2.61 -5.91 16.46
N VAL A 93 -1.45 -5.66 15.85
CA VAL A 93 -0.75 -6.67 15.06
C VAL A 93 -0.33 -7.84 15.94
N GLU A 94 0.15 -7.57 17.16
CA GLU A 94 0.59 -8.62 18.07
C GLU A 94 -0.56 -9.46 18.64
N GLN A 95 -1.73 -8.84 18.86
CA GLN A 95 -2.81 -9.48 19.61
C GLN A 95 -3.68 -10.43 18.80
N ARG A 96 -3.90 -10.23 17.51
CA ARG A 96 -4.96 -10.96 16.80
C ARG A 96 -4.63 -11.42 15.39
N GLY A 97 -3.36 -11.49 15.04
CA GLY A 97 -2.99 -11.90 13.68
C GLY A 97 -3.33 -10.88 12.60
N TYR A 98 -3.45 -9.63 12.98
CA TYR A 98 -3.53 -8.55 12.01
C TYR A 98 -2.18 -8.29 11.37
N THR A 99 -2.18 -7.74 10.19
CA THR A 99 -0.98 -7.27 9.52
C THR A 99 -1.21 -5.87 8.98
N LEU A 100 -0.14 -5.22 8.58
CA LEU A 100 -0.20 -3.90 7.98
C LEU A 100 0.16 -4.02 6.51
N VAL A 101 -0.66 -3.42 5.64
CA VAL A 101 -0.44 -3.48 4.20
C VAL A 101 -0.50 -2.08 3.60
N PRO A 102 0.37 -1.77 2.62
CA PRO A 102 0.28 -0.50 1.92
C PRO A 102 -0.89 -0.55 0.93
N LEU A 103 -1.76 0.45 0.99
CA LEU A 103 -2.94 0.50 0.16
C LEU A 103 -2.75 1.37 -1.08
N ASN A 104 -2.08 2.50 -0.92
CA ASN A 104 -1.80 3.40 -2.02
C ASN A 104 -0.73 4.42 -1.64
N LEU A 105 -0.20 5.08 -2.66
CA LEU A 105 0.52 6.34 -2.50
C LEU A 105 -0.35 7.45 -3.04
N HIS A 106 -0.35 8.58 -2.36
CA HIS A 106 -1.14 9.74 -2.79
C HIS A 106 -0.44 11.04 -2.38
N TYR A 107 -0.87 12.14 -2.98
CA TYR A 107 -0.40 13.46 -2.58
C TYR A 107 -1.34 14.06 -1.54
N ALA A 108 -0.78 14.58 -0.48
CA ALA A 108 -1.50 15.35 0.51
C ALA A 108 -0.64 16.54 0.93
N ARG A 109 -1.16 17.74 0.80
CA ARG A 109 -0.45 18.97 1.16
C ARG A 109 0.91 19.09 0.45
N GLY A 110 0.96 18.69 -0.83
CA GLY A 110 2.17 18.77 -1.64
C GLY A 110 3.23 17.71 -1.34
N ARG A 111 2.93 16.73 -0.48
CA ARG A 111 3.86 15.67 -0.12
C ARG A 111 3.31 14.30 -0.50
N VAL A 112 4.20 13.37 -0.79
CA VAL A 112 3.83 11.97 -1.01
C VAL A 112 3.51 11.34 0.33
N LYS A 113 2.34 10.74 0.42
CA LYS A 113 1.89 9.99 1.60
C LYS A 113 1.57 8.55 1.21
N CYS A 114 1.69 7.66 2.18
CA CYS A 114 1.31 6.26 1.99
C CYS A 114 0.14 5.94 2.91
N GLU A 115 -0.97 5.49 2.32
CA GLU A 115 -2.08 4.98 3.13
C GLU A 115 -1.79 3.54 3.46
N ILE A 116 -1.81 3.21 4.74
CA ILE A 116 -1.61 1.84 5.22
C ILE A 116 -2.89 1.33 5.85
N GLY A 117 -3.14 0.04 5.68
CA GLY A 117 -4.32 -0.61 6.23
C GLY A 117 -3.97 -1.61 7.32
N LEU A 118 -4.76 -1.60 8.39
CA LEU A 118 -4.77 -2.67 9.38
C LEU A 118 -5.69 -3.75 8.84
N ALA A 119 -5.15 -4.94 8.60
CA ALA A 119 -5.81 -5.95 7.78
C ALA A 119 -5.68 -7.35 8.33
N LYS A 120 -6.66 -8.19 7.98
CA LYS A 120 -6.62 -9.64 8.18
C LYS A 120 -6.55 -10.32 6.83
N GLY A 121 -5.73 -11.37 6.73
CA GLY A 121 -5.67 -12.17 5.53
C GLY A 121 -6.98 -12.91 5.28
N LYS A 122 -7.45 -12.90 4.04
CA LYS A 122 -8.61 -13.68 3.63
C LYS A 122 -8.21 -15.14 3.50
N LYS A 123 -9.05 -16.04 4.00
CA LYS A 123 -8.89 -17.47 3.75
C LYS A 123 -9.27 -17.77 2.30
N GLN A 124 -8.85 -18.91 1.80
CA GLN A 124 -9.10 -19.26 0.40
C GLN A 124 -10.61 -19.25 0.05
N PHE A 125 -11.46 -19.71 0.94
CA PHE A 125 -12.89 -19.68 0.69
C PHE A 125 -13.48 -18.26 0.66
N ASP A 126 -12.93 -17.33 1.44
CA ASP A 126 -13.34 -15.91 1.41
C ASP A 126 -13.05 -15.28 0.05
N LYS A 127 -11.91 -15.62 -0.56
CA LYS A 127 -11.55 -15.17 -1.89
C LYS A 127 -12.50 -15.70 -2.94
N ARG A 128 -12.88 -16.97 -2.82
CA ARG A 128 -13.86 -17.61 -3.74
C ARG A 128 -15.23 -16.93 -3.64
N ASP A 129 -15.68 -16.65 -2.45
CA ASP A 129 -16.96 -15.98 -2.23
C ASP A 129 -16.98 -14.59 -2.84
N THR A 130 -15.88 -13.84 -2.73
CA THR A 130 -15.73 -12.53 -3.37
C THR A 130 -15.84 -12.63 -4.89
N GLU A 131 -15.21 -13.64 -5.50
CA GLU A 131 -15.29 -13.90 -6.94
C GLU A 131 -16.70 -14.29 -7.37
N LYS A 132 -17.36 -15.18 -6.64
CA LYS A 132 -18.74 -15.58 -6.92
C LYS A 132 -19.70 -14.41 -6.87
N GLU A 133 -19.56 -13.54 -5.89
CA GLU A 133 -20.39 -12.35 -5.76
C GLU A 133 -20.24 -11.43 -6.96
N ARG A 134 -19.01 -11.21 -7.42
CA ARG A 134 -18.74 -10.40 -8.61
C ARG A 134 -19.40 -11.01 -9.85
N ASP A 135 -19.28 -12.31 -10.03
CA ASP A 135 -19.88 -13.03 -11.16
C ASP A 135 -21.40 -12.96 -11.12
N TRP A 136 -21.99 -13.15 -9.95
CA TRP A 136 -23.42 -13.03 -9.74
C TRP A 136 -23.93 -11.63 -10.14
N GLN A 137 -23.25 -10.60 -9.72
CA GLN A 137 -23.61 -9.23 -10.05
C GLN A 137 -23.54 -8.97 -11.56
N ARG A 138 -22.54 -9.53 -12.25
CA ARG A 138 -22.43 -9.42 -13.70
C ARG A 138 -23.59 -10.11 -14.41
N GLU A 139 -23.94 -11.32 -14.00
CA GLU A 139 -25.06 -12.05 -14.58
C GLU A 139 -26.38 -11.33 -14.36
N LYS A 140 -26.61 -10.82 -13.16
CA LYS A 140 -27.78 -10.02 -12.84
C LYS A 140 -27.87 -8.78 -13.76
N GLY A 141 -26.76 -8.12 -13.99
CA GLY A 141 -26.70 -6.99 -14.91
C GLY A 141 -27.04 -7.37 -16.35
N ARG A 142 -26.58 -8.54 -16.82
CA ARG A 142 -26.90 -9.05 -18.16
C ARG A 142 -28.41 -9.36 -18.30
N LEU A 143 -28.98 -10.02 -17.30
CA LEU A 143 -30.41 -10.38 -17.32
C LEU A 143 -31.29 -9.11 -17.36
N LEU A 144 -30.91 -8.08 -16.63
CA LEU A 144 -31.64 -6.80 -16.63
C LEU A 144 -31.49 -6.06 -17.94
N ARG A 145 -30.34 -6.17 -18.63
CA ARG A 145 -30.13 -5.52 -19.94
C ARG A 145 -30.70 -6.29 -21.10
N GLY A 146 -30.86 -7.60 -20.97
CA GLY A 146 -31.38 -8.48 -22.02
C GLY A 146 -32.89 -8.41 -22.24
N LYS A 147 -33.55 -7.57 -21.50
CA LYS A 147 -34.97 -7.31 -21.68
C LYS A 147 -35.20 -6.01 -22.42
#